data_a632a9c6e932c8c4b8b4eeb5f32779a0
#
_entry.id   a632a9c6e932c8c4b8b4eeb5f32779a0
#
_cell.length_a   1.000
_cell.length_b   1.000
_cell.length_c   1.000
_cell.angle_alpha   90.00
_cell.angle_beta   90.00
_cell.angle_gamma   90.00
#
_symmetry.space_group_name_H-M   'P 1'
#
loop_
_entity.id
_entity.type
_entity.pdbx_description
1 polymer ?
#
loop_
_entity_poly.entity_id
_entity_poly.type
_entity_poly.pdbx_seq_one_letter_code
_entity_poly.pdbx_strand_id
1 'polypeptide(L)'
;ADALLNVGLDPTQFKDPFVIHGGEGFAHVTGRWRIGSYAGMGGSSISTIPQIKTYVDTGDEGWNNETATDYEGTYAPSIKASLSFLLGAATVEYVMPLLQDLELSSGALFGLGRVGIGLEQKSGENIRWNNTFSNVYGEFVNGVLYYAVPTSFDPNDPITPLPVPGLLREVGATFFNFQPYVAIKFQFLERLGLRISVGYNKGTVRQGAWRLNGSTQISDSPQSTVEGVSFRLMGYIGL
;
A
#
# COMPACT_ATOMS: atom_id res chain seq x y z
N ALA A 1 -5.64 4.30 12.33
CA ALA A 1 -5.43 3.18 13.26
C ALA A 1 -6.77 2.59 13.67
N ASP A 2 -7.70 3.38 14.18
CA ASP A 2 -8.98 2.92 14.77
C ASP A 2 -9.85 2.13 13.80
N ALA A 3 -9.90 2.53 12.53
CA ALA A 3 -10.68 1.82 11.51
C ALA A 3 -10.15 0.39 11.24
N LEU A 4 -8.86 0.12 11.41
CA LEU A 4 -8.29 -1.21 11.31
C LEU A 4 -8.53 -2.04 12.58
N LEU A 5 -8.46 -1.40 13.74
CA LEU A 5 -8.78 -2.04 15.03
C LEU A 5 -10.24 -2.49 15.07
N ASN A 6 -11.16 -1.70 14.51
CA ASN A 6 -12.60 -2.05 14.46
C ASN A 6 -12.90 -3.31 13.63
N VAL A 7 -12.02 -3.71 12.74
CA VAL A 7 -12.11 -4.97 11.97
C VAL A 7 -11.17 -6.06 12.49
N GLY A 8 -10.63 -5.88 13.71
CA GLY A 8 -9.77 -6.86 14.37
C GLY A 8 -8.33 -6.90 13.85
N LEU A 9 -7.90 -5.88 13.10
CA LEU A 9 -6.54 -5.75 12.58
C LEU A 9 -5.75 -4.77 13.44
N ASP A 10 -4.70 -5.25 14.08
CA ASP A 10 -3.80 -4.42 14.90
C ASP A 10 -2.71 -3.80 14.03
N PRO A 11 -2.72 -2.46 13.83
CA PRO A 11 -1.72 -1.78 13.01
C PRO A 11 -0.30 -1.90 13.54
N THR A 12 -0.11 -2.21 14.82
CA THR A 12 1.24 -2.39 15.41
C THR A 12 1.92 -3.66 14.91
N GLN A 13 1.18 -4.59 14.32
CA GLN A 13 1.72 -5.81 13.73
C GLN A 13 2.33 -5.61 12.35
N PHE A 14 2.20 -4.44 11.73
CA PHE A 14 2.96 -4.14 10.52
C PHE A 14 4.46 -4.17 10.82
N LYS A 15 5.22 -4.77 9.90
CA LYS A 15 6.67 -4.92 10.06
C LYS A 15 7.37 -3.56 10.21
N ASP A 16 8.17 -3.45 11.26
CA ASP A 16 9.10 -2.36 11.48
C ASP A 16 10.54 -2.96 11.59
N PRO A 17 11.52 -2.51 10.79
CA PRO A 17 11.44 -1.45 9.80
C PRO A 17 10.67 -1.83 8.53
N PHE A 18 10.05 -0.82 7.89
CA PHE A 18 9.42 -0.99 6.58
C PHE A 18 10.49 -1.11 5.49
N VAL A 19 10.50 -2.22 4.76
CA VAL A 19 11.53 -2.51 3.77
C VAL A 19 11.08 -2.06 2.37
N ILE A 20 11.93 -1.27 1.71
CA ILE A 20 11.75 -0.80 0.34
C ILE A 20 12.84 -1.43 -0.53
N HIS A 21 12.42 -2.10 -1.59
CA HIS A 21 13.30 -2.62 -2.62
C HIS A 21 13.36 -1.62 -3.77
N GLY A 22 14.57 -1.31 -4.23
CA GLY A 22 14.72 -0.29 -5.27
C GLY A 22 16.10 -0.25 -5.89
N GLY A 23 16.27 0.72 -6.75
CA GLY A 23 17.54 0.98 -7.42
C GLY A 23 17.76 2.48 -7.67
N GLU A 24 19.00 2.84 -7.84
CA GLU A 24 19.40 4.19 -8.23
C GLU A 24 20.45 4.16 -9.33
N GLY A 25 20.45 5.19 -10.15
CA GLY A 25 21.45 5.39 -11.19
C GLY A 25 21.94 6.84 -11.17
N PHE A 26 23.22 7.04 -11.44
CA PHE A 26 23.86 8.36 -11.44
C PHE A 26 24.67 8.60 -12.70
N ALA A 27 24.71 9.87 -13.10
CA ALA A 27 25.64 10.37 -14.10
C ALA A 27 26.43 11.56 -13.54
N HIS A 28 27.70 11.61 -13.82
CA HIS A 28 28.53 12.78 -13.53
C HIS A 28 28.19 13.90 -14.50
N VAL A 29 27.93 15.09 -13.98
CA VAL A 29 27.58 16.25 -14.81
C VAL A 29 28.77 17.18 -14.95
N THR A 30 29.31 17.68 -13.86
CA THR A 30 30.48 18.57 -13.86
C THR A 30 31.19 18.54 -12.50
N GLY A 31 32.50 18.50 -12.52
CA GLY A 31 33.33 18.52 -11.32
C GLY A 31 32.95 17.39 -10.35
N ARG A 32 32.43 17.77 -9.19
CA ARG A 32 32.03 16.86 -8.11
C ARG A 32 30.51 16.62 -8.02
N TRP A 33 29.75 17.10 -9.01
CA TRP A 33 28.31 16.97 -9.03
C TRP A 33 27.85 15.76 -9.82
N ARG A 34 26.92 15.03 -9.24
CA ARG A 34 26.20 13.93 -9.88
C ARG A 34 24.69 14.23 -9.85
N ILE A 35 24.02 13.85 -10.91
CA ILE A 35 22.57 13.77 -10.96
C ILE A 35 22.18 12.31 -11.17
N GLY A 36 21.02 11.95 -10.69
CA GLY A 36 20.57 10.58 -10.82
C GLY A 36 19.08 10.44 -10.68
N SER A 37 18.64 9.20 -10.69
CA SER A 37 17.27 8.80 -10.44
C SER A 37 17.22 7.68 -9.41
N TYR A 38 16.14 7.62 -8.69
CA TYR A 38 15.82 6.56 -7.74
C TYR A 38 14.40 6.05 -7.99
N ALA A 39 14.23 4.74 -7.91
CA ALA A 39 12.92 4.12 -7.86
C ALA A 39 12.90 3.05 -6.78
N GLY A 40 11.83 3.00 -6.00
CA GLY A 40 11.69 2.03 -4.92
C GLY A 40 10.24 1.67 -4.65
N MET A 41 10.02 0.42 -4.25
CA MET A 41 8.72 -0.10 -3.86
C MET A 41 8.83 -0.92 -2.58
N GLY A 42 7.80 -0.89 -1.78
CA GLY A 42 7.73 -1.67 -0.54
C GLY A 42 6.31 -2.05 -0.19
N GLY A 43 6.17 -3.07 0.63
CA GLY A 43 4.89 -3.51 1.11
C GLY A 43 5.00 -4.27 2.42
N SER A 44 3.95 -4.18 3.22
CA SER A 44 3.77 -4.96 4.44
C SER A 44 2.31 -5.36 4.55
N SER A 45 2.03 -6.49 5.16
CA SER A 45 0.65 -6.94 5.35
C SER A 45 0.49 -7.69 6.66
N ILE A 46 -0.70 -7.53 7.22
CA ILE A 46 -1.19 -8.26 8.40
C ILE A 46 -2.50 -8.93 8.05
N SER A 47 -2.83 -10.03 8.71
CA SER A 47 -4.08 -10.75 8.48
C SER A 47 -4.66 -11.25 9.78
N THR A 48 -5.98 -11.30 9.85
CA THR A 48 -6.72 -11.85 10.98
C THR A 48 -7.92 -12.65 10.49
N ILE A 49 -8.37 -13.56 11.33
CA ILE A 49 -9.66 -14.24 11.17
C ILE A 49 -10.58 -13.62 12.23
N PRO A 50 -11.55 -12.76 11.83
CA PRO A 50 -12.42 -12.11 12.80
C PRO A 50 -13.35 -13.13 13.46
N GLN A 51 -13.61 -12.91 14.72
CA GLN A 51 -14.71 -13.61 15.41
C GLN A 51 -16.03 -12.98 15.00
N ILE A 52 -16.99 -13.78 14.61
CA ILE A 52 -18.32 -13.32 14.25
C ILE A 52 -19.29 -13.69 15.36
N LYS A 53 -20.11 -12.72 15.76
CA LYS A 53 -21.31 -12.93 16.55
C LYS A 53 -22.50 -12.65 15.68
N THR A 54 -23.43 -13.59 15.59
CA THR A 54 -24.68 -13.40 14.87
C THR A 54 -25.75 -12.90 15.85
N TYR A 55 -26.46 -11.90 15.41
CA TYR A 55 -27.63 -11.38 16.12
C TYR A 55 -28.88 -11.92 15.44
N VAL A 56 -29.85 -12.39 16.21
CA VAL A 56 -31.17 -12.72 15.70
C VAL A 56 -32.02 -11.46 15.79
N ASP A 57 -32.42 -10.92 14.65
CA ASP A 57 -33.39 -9.83 14.59
C ASP A 57 -34.78 -10.41 14.90
N THR A 58 -35.31 -10.10 16.07
CA THR A 58 -36.65 -10.52 16.49
C THR A 58 -37.75 -9.57 16.00
N GLY A 59 -37.41 -8.55 15.22
CA GLY A 59 -38.35 -7.69 14.49
C GLY A 59 -38.97 -6.54 15.27
N ASP A 60 -38.96 -6.54 16.60
CA ASP A 60 -39.74 -5.58 17.38
C ASP A 60 -38.92 -4.58 18.24
N GLU A 61 -37.64 -4.79 18.51
CA GLU A 61 -36.89 -3.93 19.47
C GLU A 61 -35.43 -3.59 19.10
N GLY A 62 -35.05 -3.55 17.87
CA GLY A 62 -33.69 -3.14 17.54
C GLY A 62 -32.57 -4.06 18.09
N TRP A 63 -31.38 -3.86 17.63
CA TRP A 63 -30.18 -4.63 17.98
C TRP A 63 -29.85 -4.53 19.48
N ASN A 64 -29.97 -5.65 20.19
CA ASN A 64 -29.66 -5.74 21.60
C ASN A 64 -28.57 -6.80 21.81
N ASN A 65 -27.57 -6.49 22.61
CA ASN A 65 -26.45 -7.38 22.91
C ASN A 65 -26.86 -8.67 23.63
N GLU A 66 -28.03 -8.70 24.22
CA GLU A 66 -28.55 -9.86 24.99
C GLU A 66 -29.11 -10.97 24.08
N THR A 67 -29.45 -10.64 22.82
CA THR A 67 -29.92 -11.61 21.83
C THR A 67 -28.80 -12.13 20.89
N ALA A 68 -27.55 -11.72 21.12
CA ALA A 68 -26.43 -12.20 20.36
C ALA A 68 -26.11 -13.66 20.68
N THR A 69 -26.24 -14.52 19.68
CA THR A 69 -25.77 -15.91 19.79
C THR A 69 -24.29 -15.97 19.36
N ASP A 70 -23.47 -16.62 20.20
CA ASP A 70 -22.09 -16.93 19.79
C ASP A 70 -22.17 -17.96 18.67
N TYR A 71 -21.71 -17.58 17.48
CA TYR A 71 -21.54 -18.50 16.37
C TYR A 71 -20.19 -19.21 16.55
N GLU A 72 -20.23 -20.50 16.92
CA GLU A 72 -19.04 -21.36 16.97
C GLU A 72 -18.63 -21.78 15.55
N GLY A 73 -18.19 -20.84 14.76
CA GLY A 73 -17.69 -21.11 13.42
C GLY A 73 -16.44 -20.27 13.14
N THR A 74 -15.49 -20.85 12.44
CA THR A 74 -14.41 -20.08 11.86
C THR A 74 -14.94 -19.30 10.68
N TYR A 75 -14.86 -17.96 10.74
CA TYR A 75 -15.09 -17.15 9.56
C TYR A 75 -13.98 -17.44 8.55
N ALA A 76 -14.33 -18.19 7.54
CA ALA A 76 -13.48 -18.32 6.38
C ALA A 76 -14.08 -17.43 5.28
N PRO A 77 -13.57 -16.25 5.06
CA PRO A 77 -12.19 -15.93 4.72
C PRO A 77 -11.49 -15.03 5.75
N SER A 78 -10.16 -15.08 5.77
CA SER A 78 -9.35 -14.15 6.54
C SER A 78 -9.37 -12.76 5.92
N ILE A 79 -9.41 -11.73 6.76
CA ILE A 79 -9.24 -10.34 6.34
C ILE A 79 -7.75 -10.00 6.40
N LYS A 80 -7.23 -9.42 5.33
CA LYS A 80 -5.85 -8.97 5.22
C LYS A 80 -5.81 -7.47 4.99
N ALA A 81 -5.04 -6.75 5.81
CA ALA A 81 -4.65 -5.38 5.51
C ALA A 81 -3.27 -5.35 4.87
N SER A 82 -3.12 -4.58 3.82
CA SER A 82 -1.85 -4.36 3.12
C SER A 82 -1.50 -2.89 3.09
N LEU A 83 -0.22 -2.59 3.38
CA LEU A 83 0.38 -1.28 3.19
C LEU A 83 1.31 -1.36 1.98
N SER A 84 1.14 -0.47 1.02
CA SER A 84 1.97 -0.35 -0.17
C SER A 84 2.63 1.01 -0.26
N PHE A 85 3.85 1.02 -0.78
CA PHE A 85 4.64 2.23 -0.98
C PHE A 85 5.36 2.16 -2.32
N LEU A 86 5.33 3.24 -3.07
CA LEU A 86 6.08 3.42 -4.32
C LEU A 86 6.69 4.82 -4.31
N LEU A 87 7.95 4.95 -4.74
CA LEU A 87 8.63 6.24 -4.85
C LEU A 87 9.46 6.27 -6.14
N GLY A 88 9.25 7.29 -6.95
CA GLY A 88 10.10 7.66 -8.07
C GLY A 88 10.68 9.05 -7.85
N ALA A 89 11.99 9.23 -8.02
CA ALA A 89 12.64 10.48 -7.67
C ALA A 89 13.87 10.78 -8.53
N ALA A 90 14.17 12.08 -8.66
CA ALA A 90 15.47 12.57 -9.11
C ALA A 90 16.39 12.82 -7.91
N THR A 91 17.67 12.65 -8.10
CA THR A 91 18.70 12.88 -7.09
C THR A 91 19.74 13.87 -7.58
N VAL A 92 20.20 14.73 -6.67
CA VAL A 92 21.34 15.63 -6.89
C VAL A 92 22.31 15.43 -5.74
N GLU A 93 23.57 15.28 -6.05
CA GLU A 93 24.57 14.86 -5.09
C GLU A 93 25.92 15.54 -5.35
N TYR A 94 26.57 15.96 -4.27
CA TYR A 94 27.93 16.45 -4.28
C TYR A 94 28.88 15.38 -3.71
N VAL A 95 29.93 15.03 -4.45
CA VAL A 95 30.84 13.94 -4.15
C VAL A 95 32.17 14.48 -3.67
N MET A 96 32.67 13.93 -2.58
CA MET A 96 33.97 14.19 -1.99
C MET A 96 34.77 12.88 -1.98
N PRO A 97 35.73 12.70 -2.88
CA PRO A 97 36.63 11.56 -2.80
C PRO A 97 37.49 11.70 -1.53
N LEU A 98 37.45 10.72 -0.67
CA LEU A 98 38.27 10.65 0.55
C LEU A 98 39.57 9.87 0.30
N LEU A 99 39.44 8.74 -0.38
CA LEU A 99 40.51 7.84 -0.78
C LEU A 99 40.26 7.36 -2.21
N GLN A 100 41.17 6.59 -2.78
CA GLN A 100 41.04 6.06 -4.15
C GLN A 100 39.76 5.23 -4.32
N ASP A 101 39.38 4.48 -3.27
CA ASP A 101 38.25 3.55 -3.28
C ASP A 101 37.12 3.99 -2.35
N LEU A 102 37.19 5.18 -1.75
CA LEU A 102 36.22 5.65 -0.76
C LEU A 102 35.74 7.06 -1.10
N GLU A 103 34.44 7.18 -1.32
CA GLU A 103 33.76 8.44 -1.58
C GLU A 103 32.76 8.75 -0.49
N LEU A 104 32.75 9.98 -0.01
CA LEU A 104 31.66 10.55 0.77
C LEU A 104 30.80 11.43 -0.14
N SER A 105 29.53 11.36 0.00
CA SER A 105 28.62 12.23 -0.74
C SER A 105 27.50 12.76 0.14
N SER A 106 27.02 13.96 -0.21
CA SER A 106 25.83 14.54 0.36
C SER A 106 24.91 15.00 -0.75
N GLY A 107 23.62 14.81 -0.59
CA GLY A 107 22.67 15.10 -1.64
C GLY A 107 21.24 15.21 -1.15
N ALA A 108 20.37 15.39 -2.12
CA ALA A 108 18.93 15.39 -1.89
C ALA A 108 18.21 14.62 -2.99
N LEU A 109 17.11 13.97 -2.59
CA LEU A 109 16.21 13.27 -3.44
C LEU A 109 14.89 14.03 -3.46
N PHE A 110 14.35 14.26 -4.65
CA PHE A 110 13.07 14.92 -4.89
C PHE A 110 12.20 14.01 -5.75
N GLY A 111 11.02 13.69 -5.28
CA GLY A 111 10.22 12.73 -6.02
C GLY A 111 8.74 12.76 -5.72
N LEU A 112 8.05 11.89 -6.43
CA LEU A 112 6.65 11.59 -6.21
C LEU A 112 6.53 10.17 -5.66
N GLY A 113 5.82 10.05 -4.55
CA GLY A 113 5.50 8.78 -3.95
C GLY A 113 4.00 8.50 -3.99
N ARG A 114 3.67 7.24 -3.89
CA ARG A 114 2.31 6.76 -3.65
C ARG A 114 2.32 5.87 -2.41
N VAL A 115 1.40 6.11 -1.51
CA VAL A 115 1.10 5.23 -0.38
C VAL A 115 -0.31 4.67 -0.57
N GLY A 116 -0.51 3.40 -0.24
CA GLY A 116 -1.81 2.75 -0.32
C GLY A 116 -2.04 1.85 0.87
N ILE A 117 -3.28 1.80 1.34
CA ILE A 117 -3.77 0.89 2.36
C ILE A 117 -4.90 0.10 1.74
N GLY A 118 -4.74 -1.21 1.63
CA GLY A 118 -5.75 -2.11 1.10
C GLY A 118 -6.33 -3.01 2.17
N LEU A 119 -7.63 -3.29 2.06
CA LEU A 119 -8.31 -4.35 2.80
C LEU A 119 -8.75 -5.40 1.80
N GLU A 120 -8.30 -6.62 2.00
CA GLU A 120 -8.59 -7.77 1.15
C GLU A 120 -9.28 -8.85 1.97
N GLN A 121 -10.29 -9.47 1.38
CA GLN A 121 -10.88 -10.68 1.91
C GLN A 121 -10.30 -11.88 1.14
N LYS A 122 -9.60 -12.77 1.83
CA LYS A 122 -8.96 -13.91 1.21
C LYS A 122 -9.91 -15.11 1.27
N SER A 123 -10.51 -15.48 0.16
CA SER A 123 -11.23 -16.76 0.07
C SER A 123 -10.22 -17.92 0.12
N GLY A 124 -10.57 -18.99 0.84
CA GLY A 124 -9.71 -20.19 0.92
C GLY A 124 -9.65 -21.01 -0.37
N GLU A 125 -10.43 -20.67 -1.39
CA GLU A 125 -10.55 -21.42 -2.63
C GLU A 125 -9.69 -20.83 -3.75
N ASN A 126 -9.07 -21.72 -4.53
CA ASN A 126 -8.35 -21.32 -5.73
C ASN A 126 -9.34 -20.97 -6.85
N ILE A 127 -9.38 -19.72 -7.25
CA ILE A 127 -10.21 -19.26 -8.37
C ILE A 127 -9.49 -19.59 -9.68
N ARG A 128 -10.18 -20.23 -10.63
CA ARG A 128 -9.67 -20.46 -11.98
C ARG A 128 -9.73 -19.18 -12.79
N TRP A 129 -8.76 -18.99 -13.68
CA TRP A 129 -8.70 -17.79 -14.53
C TRP A 129 -10.02 -17.49 -15.25
N ASN A 130 -10.67 -18.50 -15.81
CA ASN A 130 -11.94 -18.35 -16.54
C ASN A 130 -13.09 -17.86 -15.64
N ASN A 131 -12.97 -18.04 -14.31
CA ASN A 131 -13.99 -17.61 -13.35
C ASN A 131 -13.64 -16.29 -12.65
N THR A 132 -12.49 -15.69 -12.97
CA THR A 132 -12.00 -14.48 -12.29
C THR A 132 -12.96 -13.29 -12.47
N PHE A 133 -13.60 -13.20 -13.61
CA PHE A 133 -14.52 -12.11 -13.95
C PHE A 133 -15.97 -12.59 -14.20
N SER A 134 -16.26 -13.88 -13.95
CA SER A 134 -17.59 -14.43 -14.11
C SER A 134 -18.44 -14.17 -12.87
N ASN A 135 -19.73 -13.95 -13.08
CA ASN A 135 -20.76 -13.87 -12.03
C ASN A 135 -20.62 -12.73 -11.01
N VAL A 136 -19.86 -11.67 -11.34
CA VAL A 136 -19.74 -10.49 -10.48
C VAL A 136 -21.05 -9.73 -10.37
N TYR A 137 -21.82 -9.72 -11.47
CA TYR A 137 -23.08 -8.97 -11.60
C TYR A 137 -24.23 -9.82 -12.16
N GLY A 138 -24.09 -11.13 -12.24
CA GLY A 138 -25.05 -12.01 -12.88
C GLY A 138 -24.56 -12.51 -14.25
N GLU A 139 -25.46 -13.04 -15.06
CA GLU A 139 -25.17 -13.64 -16.37
C GLU A 139 -25.46 -12.66 -17.51
N PHE A 140 -24.50 -12.47 -18.42
CA PHE A 140 -24.70 -11.69 -19.63
C PHE A 140 -25.10 -12.59 -20.80
N VAL A 141 -26.28 -12.36 -21.34
CA VAL A 141 -26.77 -13.04 -22.55
C VAL A 141 -27.19 -12.00 -23.56
N ASN A 142 -26.56 -12.01 -24.75
CA ASN A 142 -26.84 -11.06 -25.85
C ASN A 142 -26.81 -9.57 -25.44
N GLY A 143 -25.88 -9.19 -24.53
CA GLY A 143 -25.74 -7.80 -24.06
C GLY A 143 -26.71 -7.38 -22.95
N VAL A 144 -27.53 -8.29 -22.46
CA VAL A 144 -28.45 -8.06 -21.34
C VAL A 144 -27.93 -8.79 -20.10
N LEU A 145 -27.87 -8.07 -18.97
CA LEU A 145 -27.50 -8.63 -17.68
C LEU A 145 -28.71 -9.25 -17.00
N TYR A 146 -28.66 -10.54 -16.77
CA TYR A 146 -29.66 -11.28 -15.97
C TYR A 146 -29.14 -11.43 -14.55
N TYR A 147 -29.79 -10.77 -13.62
CA TYR A 147 -29.44 -10.79 -12.20
C TYR A 147 -30.54 -11.46 -11.39
N ALA A 148 -30.17 -12.48 -10.61
CA ALA A 148 -31.11 -13.16 -9.75
C ALA A 148 -31.38 -12.29 -8.51
N VAL A 149 -32.61 -11.82 -8.34
CA VAL A 149 -33.06 -11.05 -7.19
C VAL A 149 -33.79 -11.95 -6.19
N PRO A 150 -33.74 -11.67 -4.88
CA PRO A 150 -34.54 -12.38 -3.88
C PRO A 150 -36.04 -12.24 -4.14
N THR A 151 -36.84 -13.21 -3.71
CA THR A 151 -38.31 -13.19 -3.84
C THR A 151 -38.98 -12.00 -3.14
N SER A 152 -38.29 -11.38 -2.19
CA SER A 152 -38.69 -10.16 -1.46
C SER A 152 -38.20 -8.86 -2.08
N PHE A 153 -37.72 -8.88 -3.30
CA PHE A 153 -37.19 -7.70 -3.97
C PHE A 153 -38.27 -6.65 -4.24
N ASP A 154 -38.03 -5.40 -3.78
CA ASP A 154 -38.81 -4.23 -4.17
C ASP A 154 -38.29 -3.67 -5.48
N PRO A 155 -39.09 -3.57 -6.55
CA PRO A 155 -38.65 -3.02 -7.83
C PRO A 155 -38.27 -1.53 -7.76
N ASN A 156 -38.57 -0.82 -6.68
CA ASN A 156 -38.18 0.56 -6.46
C ASN A 156 -36.80 0.68 -5.76
N ASP A 157 -36.27 -0.40 -5.20
CA ASP A 157 -34.95 -0.41 -4.60
C ASP A 157 -33.87 -0.61 -5.66
N PRO A 158 -32.75 0.12 -5.57
CA PRO A 158 -31.62 -0.08 -6.48
C PRO A 158 -31.02 -1.48 -6.28
N ILE A 159 -30.81 -2.19 -7.40
CA ILE A 159 -30.11 -3.49 -7.38
C ILE A 159 -28.68 -3.27 -6.91
N THR A 160 -28.34 -3.85 -5.76
CA THR A 160 -27.00 -3.83 -5.21
C THR A 160 -26.29 -5.13 -5.59
N PRO A 161 -25.21 -5.08 -6.38
CA PRO A 161 -24.45 -6.27 -6.72
C PRO A 161 -23.90 -6.96 -5.48
N LEU A 162 -23.86 -8.31 -5.50
CA LEU A 162 -23.22 -9.08 -4.44
C LEU A 162 -21.74 -8.70 -4.31
N PRO A 163 -21.20 -8.62 -3.09
CA PRO A 163 -19.78 -8.32 -2.89
C PRO A 163 -18.92 -9.40 -3.53
N VAL A 164 -17.95 -8.95 -4.32
CA VAL A 164 -16.97 -9.83 -4.96
C VAL A 164 -15.93 -10.23 -3.94
N PRO A 165 -15.59 -11.53 -3.78
CA PRO A 165 -14.46 -11.93 -2.96
C PRO A 165 -13.17 -11.30 -3.50
N GLY A 166 -12.32 -10.80 -2.61
CA GLY A 166 -11.05 -10.19 -3.00
C GLY A 166 -10.86 -8.81 -2.38
N LEU A 167 -10.40 -7.84 -3.19
CA LEU A 167 -10.14 -6.49 -2.73
C LEU A 167 -11.46 -5.80 -2.31
N LEU A 168 -11.62 -5.58 -1.02
CA LEU A 168 -12.80 -4.89 -0.48
C LEU A 168 -12.66 -3.38 -0.63
N ARG A 169 -11.52 -2.82 -0.25
CA ARG A 169 -11.23 -1.38 -0.33
C ARG A 169 -9.74 -1.13 -0.43
N GLU A 170 -9.36 -0.21 -1.32
CA GLU A 170 -8.02 0.35 -1.36
C GLU A 170 -8.12 1.87 -1.22
N VAL A 171 -7.41 2.42 -0.25
CA VAL A 171 -7.28 3.88 -0.07
C VAL A 171 -5.83 4.24 -0.37
N GLY A 172 -5.63 5.11 -1.36
CA GLY A 172 -4.29 5.50 -1.78
C GLY A 172 -4.17 7.01 -1.98
N ALA A 173 -2.95 7.52 -1.82
CA ALA A 173 -2.64 8.91 -2.06
C ALA A 173 -1.26 9.07 -2.68
N THR A 174 -1.12 10.12 -3.49
CA THR A 174 0.17 10.55 -4.03
C THR A 174 0.69 11.72 -3.22
N PHE A 175 2.00 11.74 -2.96
CA PHE A 175 2.66 12.79 -2.20
C PHE A 175 3.97 13.20 -2.86
N PHE A 176 4.38 14.44 -2.61
CA PHE A 176 5.73 14.89 -2.93
C PHE A 176 6.68 14.48 -1.79
N ASN A 177 7.84 13.94 -2.13
CA ASN A 177 8.87 13.54 -1.19
C ASN A 177 10.14 14.34 -1.40
N PHE A 178 10.69 14.84 -0.30
CA PHE A 178 12.00 15.45 -0.21
C PHE A 178 12.85 14.69 0.80
N GLN A 179 14.04 14.27 0.42
CA GLN A 179 14.93 13.50 1.29
C GLN A 179 16.37 13.98 1.16
N PRO A 180 16.86 14.85 2.08
CA PRO A 180 18.28 15.05 2.23
C PRO A 180 18.96 13.78 2.75
N TYR A 181 20.17 13.52 2.28
CA TYR A 181 20.91 12.34 2.70
C TYR A 181 22.42 12.56 2.65
N VAL A 182 23.15 11.72 3.35
CA VAL A 182 24.57 11.50 3.22
C VAL A 182 24.84 10.05 2.86
N ALA A 183 25.88 9.79 2.08
CA ALA A 183 26.24 8.45 1.66
C ALA A 183 27.75 8.25 1.62
N ILE A 184 28.13 7.03 1.95
CA ILE A 184 29.50 6.54 1.79
C ILE A 184 29.45 5.43 0.75
N LYS A 185 30.34 5.53 -0.23
CA LYS A 185 30.52 4.55 -1.28
C LYS A 185 31.91 3.96 -1.15
N PHE A 186 32.00 2.66 -1.08
CA PHE A 186 33.23 1.89 -1.05
C PHE A 186 33.33 1.02 -2.31
N GLN A 187 34.42 1.15 -3.05
CA GLN A 187 34.71 0.37 -4.24
C GLN A 187 35.73 -0.72 -3.89
N PHE A 188 35.35 -1.98 -4.05
CA PHE A 188 36.23 -3.11 -3.71
C PHE A 188 36.74 -3.87 -4.94
N LEU A 189 36.17 -3.62 -6.13
CA LEU A 189 36.65 -4.05 -7.44
C LEU A 189 36.52 -2.88 -8.41
N GLU A 190 37.21 -2.95 -9.53
CA GLU A 190 37.18 -1.88 -10.56
C GLU A 190 35.77 -1.42 -10.95
N ARG A 191 34.81 -2.35 -10.93
CA ARG A 191 33.40 -2.09 -11.35
C ARG A 191 32.38 -2.38 -10.30
N LEU A 192 32.76 -2.90 -9.16
CA LEU A 192 31.81 -3.29 -8.12
C LEU A 192 32.09 -2.56 -6.81
N GLY A 193 31.04 -2.12 -6.16
CA GLY A 193 31.15 -1.48 -4.87
C GLY A 193 29.84 -1.53 -4.08
N LEU A 194 29.94 -1.02 -2.88
CA LEU A 194 28.87 -0.93 -1.91
C LEU A 194 28.63 0.54 -1.57
N ARG A 195 27.36 0.92 -1.46
CA ARG A 195 26.96 2.24 -1.04
C ARG A 195 26.00 2.12 0.15
N ILE A 196 26.31 2.86 1.19
CA ILE A 196 25.45 3.00 2.37
C ILE A 196 25.04 4.47 2.44
N SER A 197 23.75 4.73 2.62
CA SER A 197 23.25 6.09 2.82
C SER A 197 22.25 6.18 3.95
N VAL A 198 22.26 7.33 4.60
CA VAL A 198 21.33 7.70 5.65
C VAL A 198 20.67 9.01 5.26
N GLY A 199 19.36 9.06 5.31
CA GLY A 199 18.59 10.24 4.95
C GLY A 199 17.33 10.39 5.81
N TYR A 200 16.69 11.54 5.69
CA TYR A 200 15.43 11.83 6.35
C TYR A 200 14.37 12.14 5.30
N ASN A 201 13.37 11.25 5.20
CA ASN A 201 12.23 11.46 4.32
C ASN A 201 11.29 12.51 4.90
N LYS A 202 10.81 13.40 4.05
CA LYS A 202 9.76 14.36 4.38
C LYS A 202 8.79 14.44 3.21
N GLY A 203 7.67 13.76 3.37
CA GLY A 203 6.57 13.76 2.42
C GLY A 203 5.28 14.25 3.06
N THR A 204 4.41 14.88 2.28
CA THR A 204 3.12 15.36 2.76
C THR A 204 2.03 14.95 1.78
N VAL A 205 1.03 14.26 2.28
CA VAL A 205 -0.25 14.01 1.62
C VAL A 205 -1.19 15.16 2.01
N ARG A 206 -1.72 15.90 1.04
CA ARG A 206 -2.64 17.00 1.31
C ARG A 206 -4.01 16.47 1.76
N GLN A 207 -4.72 17.28 2.51
CA GLN A 207 -6.13 17.01 2.80
C GLN A 207 -6.93 16.85 1.51
N GLY A 208 -7.83 15.87 1.46
CA GLY A 208 -8.62 15.56 0.26
C GLY A 208 -7.85 14.86 -0.88
N ALA A 209 -6.57 14.51 -0.68
CA ALA A 209 -5.77 13.86 -1.72
C ALA A 209 -5.96 12.33 -1.78
N TRP A 210 -6.56 11.74 -0.76
CA TRP A 210 -6.81 10.31 -0.72
C TRP A 210 -7.93 9.91 -1.67
N ARG A 211 -7.76 8.78 -2.32
CA ARG A 211 -8.71 8.20 -3.26
C ARG A 211 -9.07 6.78 -2.88
N LEU A 212 -10.35 6.46 -2.95
CA LEU A 212 -10.86 5.11 -2.80
C LEU A 212 -10.79 4.40 -4.15
N ASN A 213 -10.22 3.21 -4.17
CA ASN A 213 -10.05 2.35 -5.35
C ASN A 213 -9.44 3.11 -6.55
N GLY A 214 -8.50 4.03 -6.27
CA GLY A 214 -7.77 4.79 -7.27
C GLY A 214 -8.55 5.91 -7.98
N SER A 215 -9.87 5.96 -7.89
CA SER A 215 -10.72 6.88 -8.64
C SER A 215 -11.51 7.87 -7.78
N THR A 216 -12.23 7.39 -6.78
CA THR A 216 -13.17 8.21 -6.00
C THR A 216 -12.42 9.03 -4.95
N GLN A 217 -12.53 10.34 -5.02
CA GLN A 217 -11.91 11.25 -4.06
C GLN A 217 -12.62 11.17 -2.69
N ILE A 218 -11.82 11.13 -1.63
CA ILE A 218 -12.31 11.21 -0.25
C ILE A 218 -12.08 12.65 0.20
N SER A 219 -13.13 13.47 0.11
CA SER A 219 -13.04 14.94 0.29
C SER A 219 -12.63 15.39 1.68
N ASP A 220 -13.03 14.64 2.71
CA ASP A 220 -12.76 14.89 4.13
C ASP A 220 -11.52 14.13 4.65
N SER A 221 -10.76 13.51 3.76
CA SER A 221 -9.58 12.74 4.16
C SER A 221 -8.53 13.63 4.83
N PRO A 222 -7.86 13.12 5.87
CA PRO A 222 -6.92 13.92 6.66
C PRO A 222 -5.66 14.25 5.88
N GLN A 223 -5.03 15.38 6.23
CA GLN A 223 -3.63 15.59 5.89
C GLN A 223 -2.77 14.56 6.63
N SER A 224 -1.81 13.98 5.94
CA SER A 224 -0.91 12.98 6.50
C SER A 224 0.53 13.26 6.12
N THR A 225 1.46 12.91 7.01
CA THR A 225 2.89 12.99 6.74
C THR A 225 3.48 11.61 6.52
N VAL A 226 4.41 11.52 5.58
CA VAL A 226 5.24 10.33 5.35
C VAL A 226 6.67 10.76 5.66
N GLU A 227 7.06 10.61 6.92
CA GLU A 227 8.36 11.08 7.39
C GLU A 227 9.08 10.03 8.23
N GLY A 228 10.41 10.08 8.21
CA GLY A 228 11.24 9.20 9.02
C GLY A 228 12.65 9.06 8.49
N VAL A 229 13.49 8.49 9.33
CA VAL A 229 14.87 8.15 8.97
C VAL A 229 14.86 6.95 8.04
N SER A 230 15.64 7.02 6.97
CA SER A 230 15.84 5.93 6.02
C SER A 230 17.31 5.53 5.96
N PHE A 231 17.53 4.22 5.94
CA PHE A 231 18.84 3.61 5.69
C PHE A 231 18.76 2.88 4.36
N ARG A 232 19.72 3.12 3.48
CA ARG A 232 19.81 2.42 2.20
C ARG A 232 21.14 1.71 2.09
N LEU A 233 21.10 0.45 1.69
CA LEU A 233 22.25 -0.38 1.36
C LEU A 233 22.12 -0.83 -0.09
N MET A 234 23.09 -0.50 -0.92
CA MET A 234 23.04 -0.78 -2.35
C MET A 234 24.37 -1.30 -2.85
N GLY A 235 24.33 -2.39 -3.63
CA GLY A 235 25.40 -2.76 -4.51
C GLY A 235 25.34 -1.90 -5.78
N TYR A 236 26.48 -1.49 -6.31
CA TYR A 236 26.52 -0.77 -7.58
C TYR A 236 27.55 -1.38 -8.53
N ILE A 237 27.26 -1.19 -9.81
CA ILE A 237 28.16 -1.56 -10.90
C ILE A 237 28.57 -0.26 -11.60
N GLY A 238 29.87 0.03 -11.62
CA GLY A 238 30.44 1.14 -12.38
C GLY A 238 30.62 0.75 -13.85
N LEU A 239 30.27 1.65 -14.76
CA LEU A 239 30.51 1.53 -16.20
C LEU A 239 31.79 2.27 -16.57
#